data_ccad190552f21e844a56582b0270bd12
#
_entry.id   ccad190552f21e844a56582b0270bd12
#
_cell.length_a   1.000
_cell.length_b   1.000
_cell.length_c   1.000
_cell.angle_alpha   90.00
_cell.angle_beta   90.00
_cell.angle_gamma   90.00
#
_symmetry.space_group_name_H-M   'P 1'
#
loop_
_entity.id
_entity.type
_entity.pdbx_description
1 polymer ?
#
loop_
_entity_poly.entity_id
_entity_poly.type
_entity_poly.pdbx_seq_one_letter_code
_entity_poly.pdbx_strand_id
1 'polypeptide(L)'
;MLRLLDLVFSITGLLLGAPVLLAIYVVGLFDTGSPLFRQERVGRDQKPFTLVKFRTMRPDTASVASHLADASAITRLGAFLRRTKLDELPQLWNVLKGEMSLVGPRPCLFNQSELIAERHSRGVFEARPGITGLAQVNNIDMSTPKLLAETDAQMLHSLTLALYFKYIFMTVGGKGAGDRVKTK
;
A
#
# COMPACT_ATOMS: atom_id res chain seq x y z
N MET A 1 5.94 -2.91 20.90
CA MET A 1 7.10 -3.54 20.20
C MET A 1 7.03 -3.36 18.69
N LEU A 2 5.98 -3.79 17.97
CA LEU A 2 5.88 -3.64 16.51
C LEU A 2 6.03 -2.20 16.04
N ARG A 3 5.46 -1.22 16.76
CA ARG A 3 5.59 0.21 16.39
C ARG A 3 7.02 0.72 16.40
N LEU A 4 7.85 0.25 17.34
CA LEU A 4 9.28 0.62 17.36
C LEU A 4 9.99 0.09 16.12
N LEU A 5 9.69 -1.15 15.70
CA LEU A 5 10.21 -1.72 14.46
C LEU A 5 9.74 -0.94 13.22
N ASP A 6 8.46 -0.58 13.17
CA ASP A 6 7.94 0.29 12.11
C ASP A 6 8.78 1.56 11.96
N LEU A 7 9.07 2.25 13.08
CA LEU A 7 9.84 3.49 13.07
C LEU A 7 11.28 3.25 12.63
N VAL A 8 11.97 2.27 13.24
CA VAL A 8 13.37 1.94 12.90
C VAL A 8 13.52 1.60 11.42
N PHE A 9 12.69 0.67 10.91
CA PHE A 9 12.78 0.27 9.50
C PHE A 9 12.36 1.39 8.54
N SER A 10 11.39 2.23 8.92
CA SER A 10 10.98 3.34 8.06
C SER A 10 12.04 4.44 8.01
N ILE A 11 12.68 4.78 9.14
CA ILE A 11 13.79 5.75 9.17
C ILE A 11 14.95 5.20 8.34
N THR A 12 15.37 3.96 8.62
CA THR A 12 16.48 3.33 7.89
C THR A 12 16.17 3.21 6.40
N GLY A 13 14.96 2.77 6.04
CA GLY A 13 14.54 2.64 4.65
C GLY A 13 14.49 3.97 3.90
N LEU A 14 14.06 5.05 4.55
CA LEU A 14 14.07 6.39 3.94
C LEU A 14 15.50 6.94 3.82
N LEU A 15 16.34 6.77 4.83
CA LEU A 15 17.72 7.28 4.78
C LEU A 15 18.56 6.53 3.72
N LEU A 16 18.55 5.20 3.76
CA LEU A 16 19.31 4.40 2.78
C LEU A 16 18.68 4.44 1.39
N GLY A 17 17.36 4.56 1.31
CA GLY A 17 16.62 4.69 0.05
C GLY A 17 16.62 6.09 -0.55
N ALA A 18 17.08 7.13 0.18
CA ALA A 18 17.01 8.52 -0.27
C ALA A 18 17.60 8.76 -1.66
N PRO A 19 18.79 8.22 -2.03
CA PRO A 19 19.33 8.39 -3.39
C PRO A 19 18.40 7.80 -4.46
N VAL A 20 17.84 6.60 -4.20
CA VAL A 20 16.91 5.93 -5.11
C VAL A 20 15.60 6.71 -5.22
N LEU A 21 15.04 7.17 -4.10
CA LEU A 21 13.83 7.99 -4.07
C LEU A 21 14.02 9.29 -4.86
N LEU A 22 15.16 9.95 -4.70
CA LEU A 22 15.50 11.16 -5.46
C LEU A 22 15.63 10.86 -6.95
N ALA A 23 16.32 9.80 -7.33
CA ALA A 23 16.45 9.40 -8.73
C ALA A 23 15.09 9.12 -9.36
N ILE A 24 14.21 8.34 -8.70
CA ILE A 24 12.85 8.07 -9.18
C ILE A 24 12.04 9.36 -9.26
N TYR A 25 12.17 10.27 -8.29
CA TYR A 25 11.48 11.56 -8.31
C TYR A 25 11.89 12.40 -9.54
N VAL A 26 13.19 12.51 -9.80
CA VAL A 26 13.70 13.26 -10.96
C VAL A 26 13.24 12.63 -12.27
N VAL A 27 13.38 11.31 -12.44
CA VAL A 27 12.90 10.61 -13.66
C VAL A 27 11.39 10.78 -13.81
N GLY A 28 10.63 10.72 -12.72
CA GLY A 28 9.18 10.91 -12.71
C GLY A 28 8.74 12.32 -13.15
N LEU A 29 9.58 13.35 -12.97
CA LEU A 29 9.31 14.70 -13.52
C LEU A 29 9.27 14.69 -15.07
N PHE A 30 10.14 13.89 -15.69
CA PHE A 30 10.17 13.74 -17.15
C PHE A 30 9.11 12.77 -17.69
N ASP A 31 8.65 11.80 -16.85
CA ASP A 31 7.65 10.81 -17.25
C ASP A 31 6.21 11.39 -17.19
N THR A 32 5.85 12.00 -16.06
CA THR A 32 4.47 12.46 -15.81
C THR A 32 4.35 13.95 -15.43
N GLY A 33 5.48 14.64 -15.22
CA GLY A 33 5.50 16.02 -14.70
C GLY A 33 5.10 16.14 -13.21
N SER A 34 4.52 15.09 -12.63
CA SER A 34 4.03 15.04 -11.25
C SER A 34 4.38 13.70 -10.62
N PRO A 35 5.61 13.51 -10.13
CA PRO A 35 6.16 12.20 -9.73
C PRO A 35 5.47 11.59 -8.52
N LEU A 36 4.83 12.38 -7.65
CA LEU A 36 4.11 11.87 -6.49
C LEU A 36 2.60 11.81 -6.76
N PHE A 37 2.00 10.71 -6.35
CA PHE A 37 0.56 10.52 -6.28
C PHE A 37 0.12 10.55 -4.83
N ARG A 38 -0.91 11.35 -4.55
CA ARG A 38 -1.52 11.49 -3.24
C ARG A 38 -3.00 11.14 -3.34
N GLN A 39 -3.47 10.29 -2.42
CA GLN A 39 -4.87 9.87 -2.41
C GLN A 39 -5.35 9.68 -0.98
N GLU A 40 -6.55 10.21 -0.69
CA GLU A 40 -7.18 9.98 0.60
C GLU A 40 -7.62 8.52 0.75
N ARG A 41 -7.35 7.95 1.89
CA ARG A 41 -7.63 6.56 2.25
C ARG A 41 -8.22 6.47 3.65
N VAL A 42 -8.94 5.36 3.89
CA VAL A 42 -9.45 5.01 5.20
C VAL A 42 -8.31 4.47 6.06
N GLY A 43 -8.04 5.14 7.17
CA GLY A 43 -7.02 4.77 8.14
C GLY A 43 -7.60 4.08 9.37
N ARG A 44 -6.80 4.05 10.44
CA ARG A 44 -7.21 3.55 11.75
C ARG A 44 -8.40 4.35 12.29
N ASP A 45 -9.32 3.68 12.97
CA ASP A 45 -10.56 4.24 13.50
C ASP A 45 -11.41 4.94 12.40
N GLN A 46 -11.26 4.49 11.16
CA GLN A 46 -11.86 5.06 9.94
C GLN A 46 -11.51 6.54 9.69
N LYS A 47 -10.45 7.05 10.31
CA LYS A 47 -10.00 8.42 10.09
C LYS A 47 -9.32 8.55 8.74
N PRO A 48 -9.57 9.63 7.99
CA PRO A 48 -8.90 9.85 6.71
C PRO A 48 -7.40 10.14 6.89
N PHE A 49 -6.60 9.64 5.96
CA PHE A 49 -5.20 10.03 5.82
C PHE A 49 -4.80 10.10 4.35
N THR A 50 -3.77 10.88 4.04
CA THR A 50 -3.25 11.00 2.67
C THR A 50 -2.13 10.01 2.44
N LEU A 51 -2.42 8.95 1.68
CA LEU A 51 -1.42 7.99 1.21
C LEU A 51 -0.54 8.64 0.14
N VAL A 52 0.77 8.48 0.24
CA VAL A 52 1.76 9.01 -0.70
C VAL A 52 2.49 7.87 -1.38
N LYS A 53 2.51 7.86 -2.72
CA LYS A 53 3.32 6.92 -3.51
C LYS A 53 3.87 7.58 -4.77
N PHE A 54 4.81 6.95 -5.46
CA PHE A 54 5.19 7.42 -6.78
C PHE A 54 4.05 7.20 -7.77
N ARG A 55 3.89 8.17 -8.68
CA ARG A 55 2.91 8.09 -9.75
C ARG A 55 3.36 7.06 -10.78
N THR A 56 2.48 6.14 -11.11
CA THR A 56 2.73 5.05 -12.06
C THR A 56 1.80 5.09 -13.27
N MET A 57 0.88 6.07 -13.29
CA MET A 57 -0.13 6.24 -14.33
C MET A 57 -0.14 7.69 -14.81
N ARG A 58 -0.64 7.92 -16.02
CA ARG A 58 -0.79 9.26 -16.58
C ARG A 58 -1.62 10.16 -15.65
N PRO A 59 -1.33 11.48 -15.60
CA PRO A 59 -2.02 12.41 -14.68
C PRO A 59 -3.53 12.53 -14.91
N ASP A 60 -3.99 12.32 -16.13
CA ASP A 60 -5.39 12.35 -16.57
C ASP A 60 -6.19 11.09 -16.19
N THR A 61 -5.55 10.12 -15.56
CA THR A 61 -6.21 8.86 -15.14
C THR A 61 -7.15 9.11 -13.96
N ALA A 62 -8.36 8.57 -14.04
CA ALA A 62 -9.34 8.65 -12.95
C ALA A 62 -8.79 8.07 -11.64
N SER A 63 -9.07 8.78 -10.52
CA SER A 63 -8.66 8.35 -9.16
C SER A 63 -9.63 7.30 -8.61
N VAL A 64 -9.49 6.07 -9.08
CA VAL A 64 -10.32 4.91 -8.68
C VAL A 64 -9.49 3.84 -7.97
N ALA A 65 -10.14 2.81 -7.45
CA ALA A 65 -9.44 1.64 -6.92
C ALA A 65 -8.63 0.96 -8.04
N SER A 66 -7.42 0.47 -7.72
CA SER A 66 -6.46 0.00 -8.73
C SER A 66 -7.00 -1.10 -9.64
N HIS A 67 -7.87 -1.99 -9.14
CA HIS A 67 -8.50 -3.05 -9.94
C HIS A 67 -9.55 -2.53 -10.94
N LEU A 68 -9.98 -1.26 -10.81
CA LEU A 68 -10.92 -0.58 -11.72
C LEU A 68 -10.21 0.36 -12.71
N ALA A 69 -8.91 0.58 -12.53
CA ALA A 69 -8.14 1.48 -13.39
C ALA A 69 -7.80 0.83 -14.73
N ASP A 70 -7.64 1.65 -15.77
CA ASP A 70 -7.22 1.19 -17.09
C ASP A 70 -5.72 0.88 -17.11
N ALA A 71 -5.36 -0.33 -17.53
CA ALA A 71 -3.98 -0.78 -17.66
C ALA A 71 -3.18 0.05 -18.69
N SER A 72 -3.85 0.57 -19.72
CA SER A 72 -3.22 1.40 -20.76
C SER A 72 -2.75 2.76 -20.25
N ALA A 73 -3.23 3.18 -19.07
CA ALA A 73 -2.79 4.42 -18.42
C ALA A 73 -1.43 4.29 -17.71
N ILE A 74 -0.93 3.05 -17.51
CA ILE A 74 0.34 2.81 -16.82
C ILE A 74 1.49 3.23 -17.73
N THR A 75 2.39 4.10 -17.22
CA THR A 75 3.59 4.51 -17.97
C THR A 75 4.65 3.40 -17.97
N ARG A 76 5.67 3.50 -18.84
CA ARG A 76 6.79 2.55 -18.85
C ARG A 76 7.56 2.56 -17.53
N LEU A 77 7.84 3.75 -16.99
CA LEU A 77 8.42 3.91 -15.66
C LEU A 77 7.50 3.31 -14.60
N GLY A 78 6.20 3.62 -14.67
CA GLY A 78 5.19 3.11 -13.75
C GLY A 78 5.11 1.59 -13.72
N ALA A 79 5.21 0.92 -14.87
CA ALA A 79 5.24 -0.54 -14.95
C ALA A 79 6.47 -1.13 -14.25
N PHE A 80 7.64 -0.51 -14.43
CA PHE A 80 8.86 -0.89 -13.71
C PHE A 80 8.71 -0.70 -12.20
N LEU A 81 8.24 0.47 -11.75
CA LEU A 81 8.06 0.78 -10.33
C LEU A 81 7.09 -0.19 -9.65
N ARG A 82 5.95 -0.50 -10.28
CA ARG A 82 4.97 -1.49 -9.77
C ARG A 82 5.56 -2.89 -9.64
N ARG A 83 6.31 -3.33 -10.66
CA ARG A 83 6.95 -4.65 -10.65
C ARG A 83 7.97 -4.79 -9.51
N THR A 84 8.71 -3.72 -9.24
CA THR A 84 9.74 -3.66 -8.19
C THR A 84 9.20 -3.20 -6.85
N LYS A 85 7.93 -2.77 -6.76
CA LYS A 85 7.27 -2.16 -5.58
C LYS A 85 7.94 -0.87 -5.09
N LEU A 86 8.79 -0.27 -5.89
CA LEU A 86 9.45 0.99 -5.56
C LEU A 86 8.46 2.16 -5.50
N ASP A 87 7.32 2.05 -6.18
CA ASP A 87 6.26 3.05 -6.10
C ASP A 87 5.66 3.19 -4.69
N GLU A 88 5.75 2.18 -3.87
CA GLU A 88 5.22 2.18 -2.50
C GLU A 88 6.21 2.70 -1.44
N LEU A 89 7.50 2.91 -1.79
CA LEU A 89 8.52 3.39 -0.83
C LEU A 89 8.15 4.72 -0.14
N PRO A 90 7.52 5.72 -0.79
CA PRO A 90 7.12 6.94 -0.09
C PRO A 90 6.10 6.71 1.03
N GLN A 91 5.41 5.56 1.08
CA GLN A 91 4.51 5.21 2.19
C GLN A 91 5.25 5.02 3.53
N LEU A 92 6.58 4.81 3.51
CA LEU A 92 7.40 4.82 4.73
C LEU A 92 7.26 6.15 5.48
N TRP A 93 6.99 7.25 4.78
CA TRP A 93 6.64 8.54 5.39
C TRP A 93 5.31 8.48 6.14
N ASN A 94 4.27 7.83 5.57
CA ASN A 94 3.01 7.62 6.28
C ASN A 94 3.19 6.72 7.52
N VAL A 95 4.12 5.76 7.45
CA VAL A 95 4.47 4.94 8.62
C VAL A 95 5.12 5.81 9.70
N LEU A 96 6.07 6.68 9.37
CA LEU A 96 6.69 7.59 10.34
C LEU A 96 5.68 8.51 11.01
N LYS A 97 4.74 9.07 10.26
CA LYS A 97 3.64 9.92 10.78
C LYS A 97 2.68 9.17 11.70
N GLY A 98 2.71 7.83 11.71
CA GLY A 98 1.79 7.01 12.50
C GLY A 98 0.44 6.73 11.84
N GLU A 99 0.29 7.11 10.59
CA GLU A 99 -0.90 6.85 9.76
C GLU A 99 -0.95 5.39 9.30
N MET A 100 0.23 4.76 9.11
CA MET A 100 0.40 3.38 8.66
C MET A 100 1.36 2.58 9.56
N SER A 101 1.39 1.28 9.33
CA SER A 101 2.39 0.31 9.78
C SER A 101 3.06 -0.34 8.57
N LEU A 102 4.19 -1.01 8.73
CA LEU A 102 4.75 -1.83 7.65
C LEU A 102 3.84 -3.03 7.36
N VAL A 103 3.30 -3.67 8.40
CA VAL A 103 2.40 -4.82 8.27
C VAL A 103 1.02 -4.45 8.80
N GLY A 104 0.00 -4.61 7.96
CA GLY A 104 -1.38 -4.31 8.27
C GLY A 104 -2.33 -4.50 7.07
N PRO A 105 -3.62 -4.31 7.26
CA PRO A 105 -4.60 -4.31 6.18
C PRO A 105 -4.29 -3.23 5.13
N ARG A 106 -4.41 -3.56 3.84
CA ARG A 106 -4.21 -2.55 2.78
C ARG A 106 -5.26 -1.44 2.89
N PRO A 107 -4.89 -0.13 2.88
CA PRO A 107 -5.85 0.96 3.05
C PRO A 107 -6.83 1.05 1.88
N CYS A 108 -8.14 1.05 2.17
CA CYS A 108 -9.21 1.17 1.19
C CYS A 108 -9.59 2.64 0.91
N LEU A 109 -10.38 2.85 -0.15
CA LEU A 109 -11.00 4.13 -0.47
C LEU A 109 -12.35 4.28 0.27
N PHE A 110 -12.79 5.51 0.50
CA PHE A 110 -14.09 5.79 1.14
C PHE A 110 -15.30 5.36 0.30
N ASN A 111 -15.16 5.21 -1.02
CA ASN A 111 -16.21 4.72 -1.90
C ASN A 111 -16.32 3.18 -1.96
N GLN A 112 -15.52 2.45 -1.19
CA GLN A 112 -15.57 0.99 -1.09
C GLN A 112 -16.45 0.56 0.10
N SER A 113 -17.72 0.94 0.07
CA SER A 113 -18.68 0.80 1.19
C SER A 113 -18.82 -0.63 1.70
N GLU A 114 -18.89 -1.62 0.81
CA GLU A 114 -18.98 -3.03 1.19
C GLU A 114 -17.74 -3.48 1.98
N LEU A 115 -16.53 -3.17 1.49
CA LEU A 115 -15.30 -3.51 2.18
C LEU A 115 -15.20 -2.81 3.55
N ILE A 116 -15.65 -1.55 3.63
CA ILE A 116 -15.67 -0.78 4.88
C ILE A 116 -16.61 -1.47 5.88
N ALA A 117 -17.83 -1.85 5.46
CA ALA A 117 -18.79 -2.53 6.32
C ALA A 117 -18.25 -3.88 6.84
N GLU A 118 -17.66 -4.70 5.95
CA GLU A 118 -17.09 -6.00 6.27
C GLU A 118 -15.90 -5.89 7.25
N ARG A 119 -15.03 -4.89 7.05
CA ARG A 119 -13.90 -4.63 7.97
C ARG A 119 -14.35 -4.06 9.30
N HIS A 120 -15.36 -3.18 9.28
CA HIS A 120 -15.91 -2.60 10.51
C HIS A 120 -16.51 -3.68 11.42
N SER A 121 -17.33 -4.57 10.87
CA SER A 121 -17.96 -5.67 11.63
C SER A 121 -16.95 -6.64 12.27
N ARG A 122 -15.71 -6.69 11.78
CA ARG A 122 -14.62 -7.56 12.25
C ARG A 122 -13.54 -6.83 13.05
N GLY A 123 -13.72 -5.55 13.38
CA GLY A 123 -12.75 -4.76 14.16
C GLY A 123 -11.44 -4.45 13.42
N VAL A 124 -11.38 -4.63 12.11
CA VAL A 124 -10.14 -4.44 11.33
C VAL A 124 -9.61 -3.01 11.41
N PHE A 125 -10.49 -2.02 11.57
CA PHE A 125 -10.10 -0.61 11.67
C PHE A 125 -9.48 -0.20 13.01
N GLU A 126 -9.41 -1.07 14.00
CA GLU A 126 -8.65 -0.82 15.23
C GLU A 126 -7.14 -0.83 14.97
N ALA A 127 -6.71 -1.48 13.90
CA ALA A 127 -5.33 -1.51 13.47
C ALA A 127 -5.00 -0.40 12.47
N ARG A 128 -3.71 -0.03 12.39
CA ARG A 128 -3.20 0.82 11.32
C ARG A 128 -3.18 0.05 10.01
N PRO A 129 -3.52 0.68 8.87
CA PRO A 129 -3.30 0.07 7.56
C PRO A 129 -1.81 -0.20 7.33
N GLY A 130 -1.50 -1.20 6.50
CA GLY A 130 -0.14 -1.64 6.23
C GLY A 130 0.29 -1.48 4.77
N ILE A 131 1.61 -1.42 4.57
CA ILE A 131 2.23 -1.52 3.25
C ILE A 131 2.11 -2.97 2.74
N THR A 132 2.32 -3.94 3.64
CA THR A 132 2.15 -5.38 3.36
C THR A 132 1.28 -6.06 4.40
N GLY A 133 0.85 -7.29 4.13
CA GLY A 133 0.05 -8.12 5.04
C GLY A 133 -0.36 -9.44 4.40
N LEU A 134 -1.08 -10.25 5.17
CA LEU A 134 -1.48 -11.60 4.76
C LEU A 134 -2.26 -11.61 3.43
N ALA A 135 -3.23 -10.73 3.27
CA ALA A 135 -4.03 -10.63 2.06
C ALA A 135 -3.15 -10.24 0.84
N GLN A 136 -2.28 -9.23 1.00
CA GLN A 136 -1.42 -8.76 -0.08
C GLN A 136 -0.47 -9.87 -0.56
N VAL A 137 0.19 -10.62 0.35
CA VAL A 137 1.13 -11.68 -0.05
C VAL A 137 0.44 -12.91 -0.64
N ASN A 138 -0.87 -13.08 -0.40
CA ASN A 138 -1.69 -14.14 -0.97
C ASN A 138 -2.50 -13.67 -2.20
N ASN A 139 -2.25 -12.45 -2.70
CA ASN A 139 -2.95 -11.87 -3.85
C ASN A 139 -4.48 -11.74 -3.69
N ILE A 140 -4.96 -11.59 -2.46
CA ILE A 140 -6.35 -11.25 -2.16
C ILE A 140 -6.47 -9.73 -2.22
N ASP A 141 -7.33 -9.24 -3.08
CA ASP A 141 -7.49 -7.81 -3.34
C ASP A 141 -8.92 -7.32 -3.05
N MET A 142 -9.17 -6.04 -3.32
CA MET A 142 -10.43 -5.36 -2.99
C MET A 142 -11.60 -5.77 -3.91
N SER A 143 -11.39 -6.66 -4.89
CA SER A 143 -12.47 -7.22 -5.70
C SER A 143 -13.28 -8.30 -4.98
N THR A 144 -12.78 -8.79 -3.84
CA THR A 144 -13.44 -9.78 -2.97
C THR A 144 -13.54 -9.25 -1.54
N PRO A 145 -14.43 -8.28 -1.25
CA PRO A 145 -14.45 -7.51 0.00
C PRO A 145 -14.56 -8.38 1.25
N LYS A 146 -15.46 -9.35 1.24
CA LYS A 146 -15.70 -10.26 2.38
C LYS A 146 -14.46 -11.11 2.68
N LEU A 147 -13.91 -11.81 1.68
CA LEU A 147 -12.72 -12.63 1.82
C LEU A 147 -11.51 -11.79 2.30
N LEU A 148 -11.38 -10.58 1.74
CA LEU A 148 -10.32 -9.65 2.13
C LEU A 148 -10.45 -9.26 3.60
N ALA A 149 -11.65 -8.87 4.06
CA ALA A 149 -11.89 -8.48 5.44
C ALA A 149 -11.69 -9.64 6.44
N GLU A 150 -12.09 -10.86 6.06
CA GLU A 150 -11.84 -12.08 6.85
C GLU A 150 -10.35 -12.37 6.99
N THR A 151 -9.61 -12.28 5.88
CA THR A 151 -8.15 -12.48 5.84
C THR A 151 -7.41 -11.43 6.67
N ASP A 152 -7.84 -10.16 6.58
CA ASP A 152 -7.28 -9.07 7.38
C ASP A 152 -7.52 -9.29 8.88
N ALA A 153 -8.74 -9.67 9.28
CA ALA A 153 -9.06 -9.98 10.67
C ALA A 153 -8.23 -11.17 11.18
N GLN A 154 -8.14 -12.26 10.40
CA GLN A 154 -7.30 -13.42 10.71
C GLN A 154 -5.84 -13.00 10.95
N MET A 155 -5.29 -12.16 10.07
CA MET A 155 -3.92 -11.65 10.22
C MET A 155 -3.76 -10.90 11.54
N LEU A 156 -4.66 -9.99 11.86
CA LEU A 156 -4.58 -9.16 13.05
C LEU A 156 -4.65 -10.00 14.34
N HIS A 157 -5.51 -11.00 14.39
CA HIS A 157 -5.62 -11.93 15.53
C HIS A 157 -4.39 -12.81 15.73
N SER A 158 -3.71 -13.18 14.65
CA SER A 158 -2.56 -14.10 14.70
C SER A 158 -1.20 -13.41 14.60
N LEU A 159 -1.15 -12.08 14.48
CA LEU A 159 0.08 -11.34 14.20
C LEU A 159 1.10 -11.44 15.32
N THR A 160 2.14 -12.22 15.08
CA THR A 160 3.33 -12.34 15.92
C THR A 160 4.52 -11.61 15.30
N LEU A 161 5.60 -11.44 16.06
CA LEU A 161 6.84 -10.89 15.55
C LEU A 161 7.39 -11.70 14.35
N ALA A 162 7.31 -13.02 14.42
CA ALA A 162 7.75 -13.91 13.35
C ALA A 162 6.92 -13.71 12.07
N LEU A 163 5.60 -13.58 12.19
CA LEU A 163 4.71 -13.32 11.06
C LEU A 163 4.92 -11.92 10.48
N TYR A 164 5.17 -10.91 11.33
CA TYR A 164 5.51 -9.56 10.91
C TYR A 164 6.73 -9.57 9.95
N PHE A 165 7.83 -10.19 10.35
CA PHE A 165 9.01 -10.32 9.50
C PHE A 165 8.74 -11.19 8.28
N LYS A 166 8.01 -12.28 8.43
CA LYS A 166 7.65 -13.17 7.31
C LYS A 166 6.95 -12.39 6.19
N TYR A 167 5.94 -11.55 6.52
CA TYR A 167 5.23 -10.78 5.49
C TYR A 167 6.14 -9.74 4.82
N ILE A 168 7.01 -9.08 5.57
CA ILE A 168 8.00 -8.15 5.01
C ILE A 168 8.93 -8.89 4.03
N PHE A 169 9.54 -10.01 4.45
CA PHE A 169 10.45 -10.78 3.58
C PHE A 169 9.74 -11.35 2.35
N MET A 170 8.51 -11.84 2.49
CA MET A 170 7.73 -12.28 1.34
C MET A 170 7.49 -11.16 0.33
N THR A 171 7.23 -9.94 0.80
CA THR A 171 6.99 -8.78 -0.04
C THR A 171 8.27 -8.31 -0.73
N VAL A 172 9.38 -8.24 -0.02
CA VAL A 172 10.71 -7.91 -0.58
C VAL A 172 11.15 -8.98 -1.59
N GLY A 173 10.86 -10.25 -1.32
CA GLY A 173 11.09 -11.39 -2.24
C GLY A 173 10.12 -11.46 -3.43
N GLY A 174 9.30 -10.42 -3.64
CA GLY A 174 8.42 -10.31 -4.80
C GLY A 174 7.05 -10.98 -4.68
N LYS A 175 6.70 -11.59 -3.52
CA LYS A 175 5.36 -12.12 -3.32
C LYS A 175 4.34 -10.99 -3.14
N GLY A 176 3.12 -11.29 -3.57
CA GLY A 176 2.04 -10.31 -3.61
C GLY A 176 2.15 -9.43 -4.86
N ALA A 177 1.12 -9.43 -5.68
CA ALA A 177 1.01 -8.43 -6.73
C ALA A 177 0.75 -7.08 -6.03
N GLY A 178 1.51 -6.07 -6.41
CA GLY A 178 1.19 -4.68 -6.06
C GLY A 178 -0.23 -4.32 -6.52
N ASP A 179 -0.50 -3.06 -6.75
CA ASP A 179 -1.79 -2.61 -7.31
C ASP A 179 -2.10 -3.33 -8.62
N ARG A 180 -2.86 -4.45 -8.56
CA ARG A 180 -3.31 -5.15 -9.77
C ARG A 180 -4.28 -4.26 -10.54
N VAL A 181 -3.94 -4.00 -11.77
CA VAL A 181 -4.83 -3.42 -12.77
C VAL A 181 -5.30 -4.56 -13.67
N LYS A 182 -6.59 -4.67 -13.95
CA LYS A 182 -7.10 -5.70 -14.87
C LYS A 182 -6.52 -5.42 -16.25
N THR A 183 -5.72 -6.35 -16.78
CA THR A 183 -5.50 -6.47 -18.21
C THR A 183 -6.75 -7.05 -18.82
N LYS A 184 -7.38 -6.33 -19.77
CA LYS A 184 -8.43 -6.90 -20.63
C LYS A 184 -7.83 -7.99 -21.50
#